data_e04a5afb6e16d1de6dd875985be1e0ee
#
_entry.id   e04a5afb6e16d1de6dd875985be1e0ee
#
_cell.length_a   1.000
_cell.length_b   1.000
_cell.length_c   1.000
_cell.angle_alpha   90.00
_cell.angle_beta   90.00
_cell.angle_gamma   90.00
#
_symmetry.space_group_name_H-M   'P 1'
#
loop_
_entity.id
_entity.type
_entity.pdbx_description
1 polymer ?
#
loop_
_entity_poly.entity_id
_entity_poly.type
_entity_poly.pdbx_seq_one_letter_code
_entity_poly.pdbx_strand_id
1 'polypeptide(L)'
;MMKGRKLDTIYIGGGTPTTLLPHQIRKLLDTVGEAFGYEGLAEFTVEAGRPDSITREKLMAIREYPVTRISVNPQTMNQETLDIIGRRHTVEQTKEAFHLARELGYDNINMDLIVGLPGEDIHMVERTLEQVRELAPDSITVHSLAVKRAARLNIFKEKYQEMSFENNQEIMDLTMKTAYEMGMGPYYLYRQKNMKGNFENVGYAKVDKAGIYNILIMAVSYTHLRAHETRGN
;
A
#
# COMPACT_ATOMS: atom_id res chain seq x y z
N MET A 1 -4.58 -8.96 -27.44
CA MET A 1 -6.05 -8.75 -27.40
C MET A 1 -6.69 -9.86 -26.56
N MET A 2 -7.49 -9.50 -25.57
CA MET A 2 -8.09 -10.46 -24.61
C MET A 2 -9.25 -11.32 -25.14
N LYS A 3 -9.52 -11.32 -26.45
CA LYS A 3 -10.53 -12.16 -27.15
C LYS A 3 -11.87 -12.30 -26.40
N GLY A 4 -12.49 -11.18 -26.04
CA GLY A 4 -13.80 -11.16 -25.37
C GLY A 4 -13.79 -11.48 -23.87
N ARG A 5 -12.64 -11.60 -23.22
CA ARG A 5 -12.55 -11.69 -21.75
C ARG A 5 -12.75 -10.30 -21.13
N LYS A 6 -13.61 -10.22 -20.12
CA LYS A 6 -13.78 -9.02 -19.31
C LYS A 6 -12.71 -8.99 -18.22
N LEU A 7 -12.31 -7.79 -17.82
CA LEU A 7 -11.45 -7.61 -16.62
C LEU A 7 -12.33 -7.60 -15.38
N ASP A 8 -11.88 -8.26 -14.34
CA ASP A 8 -12.50 -8.18 -13.01
C ASP A 8 -11.94 -7.00 -12.22
N THR A 9 -10.64 -6.71 -12.42
CA THR A 9 -9.97 -5.63 -11.70
C THR A 9 -9.02 -4.85 -12.60
N ILE A 10 -8.87 -3.56 -12.31
CA ILE A 10 -7.82 -2.70 -12.86
C ILE A 10 -7.03 -2.09 -11.69
N TYR A 11 -5.71 -2.17 -11.77
CA TYR A 11 -4.82 -1.55 -10.81
C TYR A 11 -3.79 -0.68 -11.54
N ILE A 12 -3.80 0.61 -11.25
CA ILE A 12 -2.81 1.56 -11.75
C ILE A 12 -1.86 1.90 -10.61
N GLY A 13 -0.67 1.35 -10.68
CA GLY A 13 0.39 1.51 -9.70
C GLY A 13 1.76 1.47 -10.35
N GLY A 14 2.80 1.39 -9.51
CA GLY A 14 4.19 1.41 -9.96
C GLY A 14 4.71 2.82 -10.25
N GLY A 15 5.72 3.25 -9.51
CA GLY A 15 6.07 4.66 -9.43
C GLY A 15 5.03 5.41 -8.58
N THR A 16 4.57 6.56 -9.02
CA THR A 16 3.53 7.32 -8.34
C THR A 16 2.63 7.96 -9.40
N PRO A 17 1.44 7.40 -9.67
CA PRO A 17 0.52 7.92 -10.68
C PRO A 17 0.19 9.41 -10.52
N THR A 18 0.15 9.91 -9.29
CA THR A 18 -0.09 11.33 -9.00
C THR A 18 1.12 12.24 -9.26
N THR A 19 2.23 11.74 -9.79
CA THR A 19 3.25 12.59 -10.40
C THR A 19 2.80 13.17 -11.74
N LEU A 20 1.84 12.53 -12.40
CA LEU A 20 1.21 13.02 -13.61
C LEU A 20 0.38 14.27 -13.32
N LEU A 21 0.30 15.17 -14.32
CA LEU A 21 -0.62 16.31 -14.29
C LEU A 21 -2.06 15.86 -14.50
N PRO A 22 -3.07 16.64 -14.05
CA PRO A 22 -4.48 16.23 -14.16
C PRO A 22 -4.92 15.81 -15.60
N HIS A 23 -4.47 16.54 -16.63
CA HIS A 23 -4.77 16.18 -18.02
C HIS A 23 -4.07 14.88 -18.48
N GLN A 24 -2.90 14.58 -17.92
CA GLN A 24 -2.19 13.33 -18.21
C GLN A 24 -2.86 12.14 -17.51
N ILE A 25 -3.37 12.34 -16.27
CA ILE A 25 -4.19 11.36 -15.57
C ILE A 25 -5.42 11.02 -16.41
N ARG A 26 -6.17 12.03 -16.89
CA ARG A 26 -7.34 11.82 -17.75
C ARG A 26 -6.96 11.04 -19.00
N LYS A 27 -5.92 11.47 -19.73
CA LYS A 27 -5.45 10.78 -20.93
C LYS A 27 -5.10 9.32 -20.66
N LEU A 28 -4.44 9.02 -19.54
CA LEU A 28 -4.12 7.65 -19.15
C LEU A 28 -5.39 6.84 -18.91
N LEU A 29 -6.33 7.39 -18.13
CA LEU A 29 -7.56 6.69 -17.79
C LEU A 29 -8.47 6.54 -19.01
N ASP A 30 -8.59 7.54 -19.90
CA ASP A 30 -9.29 7.42 -21.18
C ASP A 30 -8.73 6.26 -22.02
N THR A 31 -7.40 6.21 -22.17
CA THR A 31 -6.73 5.14 -22.93
C THR A 31 -7.00 3.75 -22.34
N VAL A 32 -7.02 3.64 -21.01
CA VAL A 32 -7.38 2.38 -20.33
C VAL A 32 -8.83 2.02 -20.60
N GLY A 33 -9.75 2.99 -20.53
CA GLY A 33 -11.17 2.78 -20.82
C GLY A 33 -11.44 2.38 -22.28
N GLU A 34 -10.77 3.01 -23.24
CA GLU A 34 -10.85 2.67 -24.66
C GLU A 34 -10.32 1.26 -24.94
N ALA A 35 -9.23 0.87 -24.26
CA ALA A 35 -8.60 -0.42 -24.49
C ALA A 35 -9.33 -1.61 -23.84
N PHE A 36 -9.91 -1.42 -22.66
CA PHE A 36 -10.42 -2.51 -21.84
C PHE A 36 -11.89 -2.37 -21.44
N GLY A 37 -12.45 -1.16 -21.49
CA GLY A 37 -13.75 -0.84 -20.90
C GLY A 37 -13.71 -0.81 -19.37
N TYR A 38 -14.73 -0.24 -18.77
CA TYR A 38 -14.88 -0.18 -17.31
C TYR A 38 -16.10 -0.95 -16.80
N GLU A 39 -16.88 -1.54 -17.72
CA GLU A 39 -18.11 -2.23 -17.34
C GLU A 39 -17.85 -3.55 -16.61
N GLY A 40 -18.50 -3.69 -15.46
CA GLY A 40 -18.47 -4.93 -14.68
C GLY A 40 -17.20 -5.13 -13.86
N LEU A 41 -16.35 -4.10 -13.70
CA LEU A 41 -15.20 -4.16 -12.80
C LEU A 41 -15.67 -4.33 -11.36
N ALA A 42 -15.12 -5.31 -10.67
CA ALA A 42 -15.28 -5.48 -9.23
C ALA A 42 -14.40 -4.47 -8.46
N GLU A 43 -13.24 -4.10 -9.02
CA GLU A 43 -12.34 -3.10 -8.41
C GLU A 43 -11.59 -2.32 -9.49
N PHE A 44 -11.52 -1.00 -9.30
CA PHE A 44 -10.59 -0.14 -10.00
C PHE A 44 -9.78 0.67 -8.99
N THR A 45 -8.51 0.31 -8.81
CA THR A 45 -7.59 0.96 -7.88
C THR A 45 -6.64 1.89 -8.62
N VAL A 46 -6.47 3.10 -8.09
CA VAL A 46 -5.38 4.01 -8.45
C VAL A 46 -4.51 4.25 -7.22
N GLU A 47 -3.24 3.89 -7.31
CA GLU A 47 -2.25 4.18 -6.29
C GLU A 47 -1.92 5.69 -6.31
N ALA A 48 -2.60 6.49 -5.48
CA ALA A 48 -2.30 7.90 -5.36
C ALA A 48 -0.89 8.10 -4.76
N GLY A 49 -0.47 7.14 -3.94
CA GLY A 49 0.93 6.94 -3.55
C GLY A 49 1.41 8.02 -2.59
N ARG A 50 2.36 8.84 -3.02
CA ARG A 50 3.07 9.78 -2.16
C ARG A 50 2.20 11.00 -1.82
N PRO A 51 2.02 11.33 -0.52
CA PRO A 51 1.20 12.46 -0.08
C PRO A 51 1.59 13.80 -0.72
N ASP A 52 2.89 14.07 -0.89
CA ASP A 52 3.40 15.32 -1.50
C ASP A 52 3.05 15.48 -3.00
N SER A 53 2.59 14.43 -3.66
CA SER A 53 2.16 14.47 -5.06
C SER A 53 0.64 14.55 -5.23
N ILE A 54 -0.12 14.41 -4.16
CA ILE A 54 -1.58 14.44 -4.15
C ILE A 54 -2.07 15.88 -4.12
N THR A 55 -2.91 16.27 -5.07
CA THR A 55 -3.59 17.56 -5.09
C THR A 55 -5.08 17.39 -5.37
N ARG A 56 -5.87 18.41 -5.04
CA ARG A 56 -7.33 18.42 -5.29
C ARG A 56 -7.64 18.16 -6.75
N GLU A 57 -6.96 18.82 -7.66
CA GLU A 57 -7.21 18.72 -9.11
C GLU A 57 -6.90 17.32 -9.63
N LYS A 58 -5.89 16.65 -9.07
CA LYS A 58 -5.53 15.28 -9.46
C LYS A 58 -6.53 14.26 -8.93
N LEU A 59 -6.94 14.41 -7.66
CA LEU A 59 -7.98 13.55 -7.11
C LEU A 59 -9.32 13.74 -7.81
N MET A 60 -9.69 14.99 -8.15
CA MET A 60 -10.88 15.26 -8.97
C MET A 60 -10.78 14.60 -10.35
N ALA A 61 -9.63 14.69 -11.03
CA ALA A 61 -9.40 14.04 -12.31
C ALA A 61 -9.55 12.51 -12.23
N ILE A 62 -9.07 11.88 -11.16
CA ILE A 62 -9.26 10.45 -10.91
C ILE A 62 -10.74 10.14 -10.65
N ARG A 63 -11.45 11.01 -9.95
CA ARG A 63 -12.87 10.82 -9.57
C ARG A 63 -13.83 10.90 -10.74
N GLU A 64 -13.43 11.45 -11.90
CA GLU A 64 -14.21 11.45 -13.14
C GLU A 64 -14.39 10.03 -13.73
N TYR A 65 -13.62 9.06 -13.25
CA TYR A 65 -13.64 7.66 -13.67
C TYR A 65 -14.19 6.75 -12.57
N PRO A 66 -14.63 5.52 -12.89
CA PRO A 66 -15.22 4.62 -11.89
C PRO A 66 -14.16 3.98 -10.96
N VAL A 67 -13.25 4.79 -10.45
CA VAL A 67 -12.23 4.37 -9.50
C VAL A 67 -12.90 4.12 -8.15
N THR A 68 -12.80 2.88 -7.68
CA THR A 68 -13.45 2.41 -6.44
C THR A 68 -12.52 2.45 -5.25
N ARG A 69 -11.19 2.51 -5.46
CA ARG A 69 -10.19 2.45 -4.39
C ARG A 69 -8.99 3.31 -4.75
N ILE A 70 -8.45 3.99 -3.76
CA ILE A 70 -7.15 4.67 -3.85
C ILE A 70 -6.25 4.26 -2.70
N SER A 71 -4.94 4.54 -2.82
CA SER A 71 -4.02 4.41 -1.71
C SER A 71 -3.29 5.73 -1.42
N VAL A 72 -3.13 6.04 -0.14
CA VAL A 72 -2.28 7.13 0.37
C VAL A 72 -1.20 6.47 1.23
N ASN A 73 0.06 6.58 0.81
CA ASN A 73 1.13 5.73 1.34
C ASN A 73 2.10 6.52 2.23
N PRO A 74 1.84 6.65 3.55
CA PRO A 74 2.72 7.38 4.47
C PRO A 74 4.05 6.67 4.69
N GLN A 75 4.07 5.35 4.67
CA GLN A 75 5.15 4.45 5.09
C GLN A 75 5.30 4.41 6.62
N THR A 76 5.39 5.55 7.26
CA THR A 76 5.39 5.79 8.71
C THR A 76 4.79 7.16 9.01
N MET A 77 4.38 7.40 10.24
CA MET A 77 3.92 8.70 10.75
C MET A 77 4.94 9.31 11.72
N ASN A 78 6.23 8.96 11.58
CA ASN A 78 7.35 9.55 12.31
C ASN A 78 8.17 10.39 11.34
N GLN A 79 8.19 11.72 11.54
CA GLN A 79 8.87 12.65 10.63
C GLN A 79 10.36 12.37 10.51
N GLU A 80 11.04 12.09 11.61
CA GLU A 80 12.47 11.77 11.62
C GLU A 80 12.79 10.56 10.75
N THR A 81 11.95 9.52 10.82
CA THR A 81 12.12 8.32 10.00
C THR A 81 11.87 8.63 8.52
N LEU A 82 10.85 9.44 8.19
CA LEU A 82 10.61 9.89 6.82
C LEU A 82 11.86 10.57 6.24
N ASP A 83 12.48 11.45 7.01
CA ASP A 83 13.69 12.18 6.60
C ASP A 83 14.88 11.22 6.42
N ILE A 84 15.02 10.26 7.33
CA ILE A 84 16.07 9.21 7.26
C ILE A 84 15.93 8.39 5.98
N ILE A 85 14.72 7.91 5.64
CA ILE A 85 14.47 7.08 4.46
C ILE A 85 14.33 7.88 3.16
N GLY A 86 14.58 9.19 3.22
CA GLY A 86 14.59 10.08 2.04
C GLY A 86 13.20 10.34 1.45
N ARG A 87 12.15 10.26 2.27
CA ARG A 87 10.81 10.70 1.87
C ARG A 87 10.72 12.21 1.94
N ARG A 88 10.06 12.82 0.93
CA ARG A 88 9.96 14.27 0.83
C ARG A 88 8.67 14.82 1.46
N HIS A 89 7.67 13.95 1.66
CA HIS A 89 6.43 14.35 2.30
C HIS A 89 6.57 14.42 3.83
N THR A 90 5.72 15.22 4.43
CA THR A 90 5.61 15.30 5.88
C THR A 90 4.43 14.48 6.40
N VAL A 91 4.42 14.21 7.71
CA VAL A 91 3.27 13.60 8.39
C VAL A 91 2.01 14.43 8.19
N GLU A 92 2.14 15.76 8.26
CA GLU A 92 0.98 16.66 8.08
C GLU A 92 0.43 16.60 6.66
N GLN A 93 1.29 16.61 5.64
CA GLN A 93 0.86 16.40 4.25
C GLN A 93 0.13 15.06 4.05
N THR A 94 0.51 14.02 4.80
CA THR A 94 -0.21 12.73 4.77
C THR A 94 -1.65 12.90 5.29
N LYS A 95 -1.81 13.58 6.43
CA LYS A 95 -3.14 13.86 7.02
C LYS A 95 -3.99 14.72 6.09
N GLU A 96 -3.41 15.80 5.55
CA GLU A 96 -4.08 16.68 4.60
C GLU A 96 -4.54 15.94 3.34
N ALA A 97 -3.67 15.12 2.74
CA ALA A 97 -4.00 14.32 1.56
C ALA A 97 -5.11 13.30 1.85
N PHE A 98 -5.10 12.68 3.02
CA PHE A 98 -6.13 11.75 3.44
C PHE A 98 -7.49 12.43 3.62
N HIS A 99 -7.52 13.55 4.36
CA HIS A 99 -8.74 14.33 4.57
C HIS A 99 -9.30 14.90 3.27
N LEU A 100 -8.42 15.40 2.39
CA LEU A 100 -8.82 15.86 1.06
C LEU A 100 -9.47 14.74 0.24
N ALA A 101 -8.93 13.53 0.29
CA ALA A 101 -9.54 12.38 -0.39
C ALA A 101 -10.93 12.06 0.17
N ARG A 102 -11.10 12.07 1.50
CA ARG A 102 -12.41 11.90 2.14
C ARG A 102 -13.40 12.99 1.75
N GLU A 103 -12.98 14.26 1.76
CA GLU A 103 -13.80 15.40 1.34
C GLU A 103 -14.31 15.23 -0.10
N LEU A 104 -13.48 14.70 -1.00
CA LEU A 104 -13.84 14.42 -2.39
C LEU A 104 -14.65 13.12 -2.57
N GLY A 105 -15.07 12.47 -1.48
CA GLY A 105 -15.96 11.33 -1.49
C GLY A 105 -15.30 9.98 -1.77
N TYR A 106 -14.00 9.84 -1.57
CA TYR A 106 -13.36 8.53 -1.60
C TYR A 106 -13.69 7.77 -0.32
N ASP A 107 -14.35 6.64 -0.45
CA ASP A 107 -14.86 5.79 0.64
C ASP A 107 -14.11 4.46 0.78
N ASN A 108 -13.08 4.24 -0.04
CA ASN A 108 -12.17 3.10 0.05
C ASN A 108 -10.72 3.59 -0.12
N ILE A 109 -10.11 3.97 1.01
CA ILE A 109 -8.74 4.47 1.08
C ILE A 109 -7.87 3.48 1.83
N ASN A 110 -6.83 2.99 1.16
CA ASN A 110 -5.79 2.18 1.76
C ASN A 110 -4.61 3.06 2.22
N MET A 111 -3.95 2.66 3.29
CA MET A 111 -2.68 3.25 3.71
C MET A 111 -1.60 2.17 3.80
N ASP A 112 -0.47 2.37 3.10
CA ASP A 112 0.68 1.46 3.18
C ASP A 112 1.63 1.92 4.28
N LEU A 113 1.97 0.99 5.16
CA LEU A 113 2.89 1.15 6.27
C LEU A 113 4.08 0.20 6.10
N ILE A 114 5.24 0.62 6.59
CA ILE A 114 6.42 -0.24 6.66
C ILE A 114 6.85 -0.35 8.11
N VAL A 115 7.02 -1.57 8.60
CA VAL A 115 7.62 -1.86 9.92
C VAL A 115 9.04 -2.37 9.75
N GLY A 116 9.89 -2.10 10.75
CA GLY A 116 11.32 -2.40 10.68
C GLY A 116 12.14 -1.34 9.94
N LEU A 117 11.67 -0.11 9.90
CA LEU A 117 12.41 1.02 9.34
C LEU A 117 13.64 1.37 10.20
N PRO A 118 14.69 1.98 9.60
CA PRO A 118 15.89 2.36 10.33
C PRO A 118 15.58 3.30 11.50
N GLY A 119 16.02 2.96 12.69
CA GLY A 119 15.88 3.77 13.90
C GLY A 119 14.49 3.74 14.53
N GLU A 120 13.52 3.00 13.97
CA GLU A 120 12.22 2.83 14.61
C GLU A 120 12.23 1.69 15.62
N ASP A 121 11.71 1.99 16.81
CA ASP A 121 11.36 1.05 17.87
C ASP A 121 9.85 0.79 17.92
N ILE A 122 9.43 -0.09 18.82
CA ILE A 122 8.01 -0.44 18.99
C ILE A 122 7.14 0.78 19.35
N HIS A 123 7.65 1.73 20.14
CA HIS A 123 6.90 2.93 20.53
C HIS A 123 6.67 3.88 19.33
N MET A 124 7.63 3.93 18.41
CA MET A 124 7.49 4.70 17.18
C MET A 124 6.45 4.06 16.24
N VAL A 125 6.44 2.73 16.16
CA VAL A 125 5.40 1.99 15.43
C VAL A 125 4.03 2.22 16.07
N GLU A 126 3.93 2.17 17.40
CA GLU A 126 2.69 2.43 18.13
C GLU A 126 2.15 3.83 17.81
N ARG A 127 2.98 4.87 17.89
CA ARG A 127 2.60 6.24 17.50
C ARG A 127 2.13 6.36 16.04
N THR A 128 2.74 5.61 15.13
CA THR A 128 2.30 5.54 13.74
C THR A 128 0.90 4.94 13.65
N LEU A 129 0.67 3.82 14.31
CA LEU A 129 -0.60 3.11 14.30
C LEU A 129 -1.73 3.93 14.95
N GLU A 130 -1.45 4.67 16.02
CA GLU A 130 -2.41 5.58 16.66
C GLU A 130 -2.86 6.68 15.69
N GLN A 131 -1.93 7.35 15.01
CA GLN A 131 -2.25 8.39 14.04
C GLN A 131 -3.02 7.83 12.83
N VAL A 132 -2.69 6.62 12.37
CA VAL A 132 -3.42 5.94 11.30
C VAL A 132 -4.83 5.58 11.77
N ARG A 133 -5.01 5.13 13.02
CA ARG A 133 -6.32 4.84 13.61
C ARG A 133 -7.20 6.09 13.67
N GLU A 134 -6.63 7.24 14.03
CA GLU A 134 -7.36 8.53 14.03
C GLU A 134 -7.85 8.93 12.65
N LEU A 135 -7.09 8.67 11.59
CA LEU A 135 -7.50 8.89 10.21
C LEU A 135 -8.60 7.93 9.76
N ALA A 136 -8.73 6.79 10.39
CA ALA A 136 -9.74 5.77 10.12
C ALA A 136 -9.81 5.31 8.65
N PRO A 137 -8.71 4.80 8.05
CA PRO A 137 -8.72 4.26 6.70
C PRO A 137 -9.65 3.05 6.58
N ASP A 138 -9.91 2.61 5.36
CA ASP A 138 -10.74 1.45 5.08
C ASP A 138 -9.93 0.16 5.02
N SER A 139 -8.65 0.30 4.70
CA SER A 139 -7.68 -0.79 4.72
C SER A 139 -6.27 -0.27 5.01
N ILE A 140 -5.44 -1.13 5.54
CA ILE A 140 -4.00 -0.89 5.69
C ILE A 140 -3.22 -2.05 5.09
N THR A 141 -2.08 -1.75 4.51
CA THR A 141 -1.10 -2.74 4.09
C THR A 141 0.17 -2.55 4.91
N VAL A 142 0.56 -3.58 5.63
CA VAL A 142 1.77 -3.56 6.46
C VAL A 142 2.86 -4.33 5.76
N HIS A 143 3.90 -3.63 5.35
CA HIS A 143 5.09 -4.20 4.75
C HIS A 143 6.16 -4.40 5.82
N SER A 144 6.63 -5.63 5.93
CA SER A 144 7.74 -5.96 6.81
C SER A 144 9.07 -5.80 6.09
N LEU A 145 9.93 -4.87 6.56
CA LEU A 145 11.24 -4.68 5.96
C LEU A 145 12.19 -5.77 6.41
N ALA A 146 12.66 -6.59 5.46
CA ALA A 146 13.66 -7.60 5.77
C ALA A 146 15.03 -6.97 5.99
N VAL A 147 15.73 -7.36 7.07
CA VAL A 147 17.08 -6.91 7.42
C VAL A 147 18.07 -7.05 6.24
N LYS A 148 17.92 -8.06 5.38
CA LYS A 148 18.73 -8.20 4.15
C LYS A 148 18.45 -7.14 3.09
N ARG A 149 17.25 -6.56 3.04
CA ARG A 149 16.94 -5.42 2.17
C ARG A 149 17.45 -4.12 2.78
N ALA A 150 17.35 -3.99 4.09
CA ALA A 150 18.03 -2.92 4.83
C ALA A 150 19.55 -2.95 4.60
N ALA A 151 20.16 -4.13 4.54
CA ALA A 151 21.59 -4.29 4.18
C ALA A 151 21.91 -4.03 2.70
N ARG A 152 20.93 -4.10 1.78
CA ARG A 152 21.04 -3.68 0.36
C ARG A 152 20.73 -2.19 0.14
N LEU A 153 20.08 -1.52 1.08
CA LEU A 153 20.08 -0.07 1.22
C LEU A 153 21.48 0.46 1.60
N ASN A 154 22.46 -0.42 1.68
CA ASN A 154 23.90 -0.22 1.82
C ASN A 154 24.56 0.74 0.77
N ILE A 155 23.81 1.29 -0.17
CA ILE A 155 24.23 2.44 -0.97
C ILE A 155 24.41 3.69 -0.06
N PHE A 156 23.85 3.66 1.15
CA PHE A 156 23.98 4.70 2.19
C PHE A 156 24.66 4.15 3.45
N LYS A 157 25.64 3.25 3.28
CA LYS A 157 26.33 2.50 4.35
C LYS A 157 26.74 3.34 5.56
N GLU A 158 27.21 4.55 5.33
CA GLU A 158 27.73 5.41 6.39
C GLU A 158 26.63 5.99 7.30
N LYS A 159 25.42 6.21 6.75
CA LYS A 159 24.31 6.85 7.48
C LYS A 159 23.49 5.87 8.34
N TYR A 160 23.52 4.57 8.04
CA TYR A 160 22.70 3.55 8.73
C TYR A 160 23.50 2.55 9.55
N GLN A 161 24.85 2.67 9.62
CA GLN A 161 25.72 1.70 10.33
C GLN A 161 25.46 1.65 11.83
N GLU A 162 24.97 2.73 12.42
CA GLU A 162 24.71 2.85 13.86
C GLU A 162 23.21 2.73 14.23
N MET A 163 22.32 2.53 13.23
CA MET A 163 20.87 2.48 13.49
C MET A 163 20.41 1.05 13.76
N SER A 164 19.58 0.89 14.78
CA SER A 164 18.87 -0.35 15.04
C SER A 164 17.74 -0.56 14.01
N PHE A 165 17.50 -1.81 13.68
CA PHE A 165 16.37 -2.24 12.85
C PHE A 165 15.58 -3.22 13.69
N GLU A 166 14.49 -2.74 14.28
CA GLU A 166 13.63 -3.60 15.10
C GLU A 166 12.46 -4.08 14.24
N ASN A 167 12.46 -5.37 13.97
CA ASN A 167 11.31 -6.04 13.38
C ASN A 167 11.19 -7.40 14.05
N ASN A 168 10.23 -7.50 14.95
CA ASN A 168 10.03 -8.66 15.81
C ASN A 168 8.54 -9.03 15.88
N GLN A 169 8.23 -10.14 16.53
CA GLN A 169 6.86 -10.64 16.66
C GLN A 169 5.97 -9.65 17.41
N GLU A 170 6.50 -8.94 18.39
CA GLU A 170 5.74 -7.97 19.18
C GLU A 170 5.21 -6.81 18.33
N ILE A 171 6.01 -6.29 17.39
CA ILE A 171 5.60 -5.27 16.42
C ILE A 171 4.50 -5.80 15.51
N MET A 172 4.62 -7.04 15.04
CA MET A 172 3.59 -7.66 14.18
C MET A 172 2.28 -7.88 14.96
N ASP A 173 2.36 -8.32 16.20
CA ASP A 173 1.21 -8.54 17.08
C ASP A 173 0.51 -7.20 17.40
N LEU A 174 1.28 -6.14 17.69
CA LEU A 174 0.77 -4.79 17.89
C LEU A 174 0.01 -4.30 16.64
N THR A 175 0.60 -4.48 15.46
CA THR A 175 -0.02 -4.09 14.19
C THR A 175 -1.34 -4.83 13.95
N MET A 176 -1.33 -6.13 14.16
CA MET A 176 -2.52 -6.98 14.03
C MET A 176 -3.62 -6.56 15.02
N LYS A 177 -3.26 -6.37 16.29
CA LYS A 177 -4.19 -5.92 17.33
C LYS A 177 -4.84 -4.59 16.96
N THR A 178 -4.04 -3.61 16.53
CA THR A 178 -4.55 -2.29 16.14
C THR A 178 -5.46 -2.37 14.91
N ALA A 179 -5.14 -3.23 13.93
CA ALA A 179 -6.02 -3.47 12.79
C ALA A 179 -7.38 -4.04 13.24
N TYR A 180 -7.41 -5.00 14.15
CA TYR A 180 -8.67 -5.53 14.70
C TYR A 180 -9.45 -4.47 15.48
N GLU A 181 -8.79 -3.61 16.26
CA GLU A 181 -9.43 -2.49 16.95
C GLU A 181 -10.06 -1.48 15.96
N MET A 182 -9.52 -1.33 14.76
CA MET A 182 -10.12 -0.56 13.66
C MET A 182 -11.24 -1.29 12.91
N GLY A 183 -11.61 -2.50 13.33
CA GLY A 183 -12.62 -3.33 12.67
C GLY A 183 -12.15 -3.96 11.37
N MET A 184 -10.85 -4.13 11.19
CA MET A 184 -10.25 -4.72 10.01
C MET A 184 -9.84 -6.17 10.27
N GLY A 185 -10.08 -7.06 9.29
CA GLY A 185 -9.55 -8.41 9.26
C GLY A 185 -8.44 -8.57 8.21
N PRO A 186 -7.53 -9.54 8.37
CA PRO A 186 -6.54 -9.86 7.34
C PRO A 186 -7.25 -10.44 6.11
N TYR A 187 -6.87 -9.97 4.91
CA TYR A 187 -7.46 -10.46 3.67
C TYR A 187 -6.43 -11.01 2.68
N TYR A 188 -5.16 -10.67 2.84
CA TYR A 188 -4.07 -11.34 2.16
C TYR A 188 -2.79 -11.34 3.00
N LEU A 189 -1.95 -12.35 2.71
CA LEU A 189 -0.68 -12.55 3.35
C LEU A 189 0.37 -12.87 2.28
N TYR A 190 1.46 -12.14 2.23
CA TYR A 190 2.55 -12.39 1.31
C TYR A 190 3.86 -12.65 2.04
N ARG A 191 4.33 -13.91 1.94
CA ARG A 191 5.62 -14.33 2.49
C ARG A 191 6.69 -14.31 1.40
N GLN A 192 7.73 -13.50 1.57
CA GLN A 192 8.90 -13.56 0.68
C GLN A 192 9.75 -14.79 1.01
N LYS A 193 10.08 -15.60 -0.02
CA LYS A 193 11.05 -16.70 0.12
C LYS A 193 12.42 -16.16 0.56
N ASN A 194 13.07 -16.84 1.53
CA ASN A 194 14.43 -16.56 2.02
C ASN A 194 14.59 -15.37 2.99
N MET A 195 13.60 -15.05 3.80
CA MET A 195 13.78 -14.12 4.92
C MET A 195 14.03 -14.88 6.23
N LYS A 196 15.19 -14.61 6.88
CA LYS A 196 15.37 -14.97 8.29
C LYS A 196 14.41 -14.09 9.12
N GLY A 197 13.44 -14.70 9.79
CA GLY A 197 12.48 -14.00 10.64
C GLY A 197 11.03 -14.12 10.20
N ASN A 198 10.67 -14.85 9.14
CA ASN A 198 9.28 -15.19 8.73
C ASN A 198 8.26 -14.02 8.76
N PHE A 199 8.70 -12.78 8.65
CA PHE A 199 7.81 -11.63 8.66
C PHE A 199 7.16 -11.45 7.29
N GLU A 200 5.87 -11.23 7.31
CA GLU A 200 5.00 -11.27 6.14
C GLU A 200 4.45 -9.87 5.85
N ASN A 201 4.19 -9.59 4.58
CA ASN A 201 3.37 -8.43 4.25
C ASN A 201 1.90 -8.82 4.41
N VAL A 202 1.16 -8.06 5.18
CA VAL A 202 -0.24 -8.36 5.50
C VAL A 202 -1.12 -7.21 5.08
N GLY A 203 -2.20 -7.50 4.36
CA GLY A 203 -3.27 -6.56 4.11
C GLY A 203 -4.42 -6.78 5.08
N TYR A 204 -4.84 -5.71 5.76
CA TYR A 204 -6.01 -5.69 6.63
C TYR A 204 -7.05 -4.75 6.04
N ALA A 205 -8.32 -5.13 6.08
CA ALA A 205 -9.41 -4.32 5.55
C ALA A 205 -10.68 -4.47 6.39
N LYS A 206 -11.51 -3.43 6.38
CA LYS A 206 -12.91 -3.50 6.83
C LYS A 206 -13.70 -4.41 5.88
N VAL A 207 -14.86 -4.86 6.31
CA VAL A 207 -15.78 -5.63 5.47
C VAL A 207 -16.06 -4.86 4.17
N ASP A 208 -16.03 -5.55 3.03
CA ASP A 208 -16.24 -5.01 1.67
C ASP A 208 -15.21 -3.95 1.20
N LYS A 209 -14.08 -3.79 1.91
CA LYS A 209 -13.01 -2.84 1.57
C LYS A 209 -11.68 -3.52 1.22
N ALA A 210 -11.67 -4.85 1.14
CA ALA A 210 -10.49 -5.62 0.75
C ALA A 210 -10.06 -5.32 -0.70
N GLY A 211 -8.76 -5.27 -0.96
CA GLY A 211 -8.23 -5.09 -2.31
C GLY A 211 -8.37 -6.39 -3.11
N ILE A 212 -9.34 -6.47 -4.01
CA ILE A 212 -9.63 -7.66 -4.83
C ILE A 212 -8.45 -7.99 -5.73
N TYR A 213 -7.83 -6.97 -6.32
CA TYR A 213 -6.61 -7.13 -7.13
C TYR A 213 -5.52 -7.88 -6.36
N ASN A 214 -5.28 -7.50 -5.11
CA ASN A 214 -4.27 -8.14 -4.27
C ASN A 214 -4.61 -9.62 -4.00
N ILE A 215 -5.87 -9.92 -3.74
CA ILE A 215 -6.35 -11.30 -3.55
C ILE A 215 -6.12 -12.12 -4.82
N LEU A 216 -6.50 -11.61 -5.98
CA LEU A 216 -6.39 -12.32 -7.25
C LEU A 216 -4.92 -12.60 -7.63
N ILE A 217 -4.02 -11.62 -7.47
CA ILE A 217 -2.59 -11.80 -7.74
C ILE A 217 -1.97 -12.86 -6.82
N MET A 218 -2.34 -12.87 -5.54
CA MET A 218 -1.85 -13.87 -4.60
C MET A 218 -2.37 -15.27 -4.93
N ALA A 219 -3.65 -15.41 -5.33
CA ALA A 219 -4.24 -16.67 -5.75
C ALA A 219 -3.54 -17.27 -6.98
N VAL A 220 -3.19 -16.43 -7.98
CA VAL A 220 -2.44 -16.85 -9.17
C VAL A 220 -1.04 -17.34 -8.80
N SER A 221 -0.34 -16.66 -7.91
CA SER A 221 0.98 -17.10 -7.44
C SER A 221 0.94 -18.44 -6.73
N TYR A 222 -0.11 -18.70 -5.95
CA TYR A 222 -0.31 -19.98 -5.25
C TYR A 222 -0.59 -21.15 -6.20
N THR A 223 -1.41 -20.93 -7.23
CA THR A 223 -1.73 -21.98 -8.23
C THR A 223 -0.51 -22.36 -9.08
N HIS A 224 0.34 -21.41 -9.43
CA HIS A 224 1.59 -21.70 -10.16
C HIS A 224 2.60 -22.50 -9.31
N LEU A 225 2.70 -22.25 -8.02
CA LEU A 225 3.55 -23.02 -7.11
C LEU A 225 3.08 -24.48 -6.98
N ARG A 226 1.77 -24.72 -6.86
CA ARG A 226 1.21 -26.08 -6.83
C ARG A 226 1.43 -26.87 -8.13
N ALA A 227 1.34 -26.20 -9.28
CA ALA A 227 1.57 -26.87 -10.57
C ALA A 227 3.02 -27.34 -10.75
N HIS A 228 3.99 -26.69 -10.09
CA HIS A 228 5.38 -27.15 -10.08
C HIS A 228 5.66 -28.27 -9.09
N GLU A 229 4.96 -28.31 -7.96
CA GLU A 229 5.12 -29.38 -6.95
C GLU A 229 4.52 -30.73 -7.39
N THR A 230 3.51 -30.72 -8.26
CA THR A 230 2.86 -31.97 -8.75
C THR A 230 3.57 -32.61 -9.95
N ARG A 231 4.63 -32.01 -10.50
CA ARG A 231 5.44 -32.60 -11.60
C ARG A 231 6.72 -33.29 -11.15
N GLY A 232 6.91 -33.47 -9.86
CA GLY A 232 8.07 -34.11 -9.23
C GLY A 232 7.73 -35.40 -8.48
N ASN A 233 7.06 -36.37 -9.15
CA ASN A 233 7.00 -37.77 -8.74
C ASN A 233 7.03 -38.64 -9.99
#